data_59f4b9a2a551f4ef05aa8fd4c123f43e
#
_entry.id   59f4b9a2a551f4ef05aa8fd4c123f43e
#
_cell.length_a   1.000
_cell.length_b   1.000
_cell.length_c   1.000
_cell.angle_alpha   90.00
_cell.angle_beta   90.00
_cell.angle_gamma   90.00
#
_symmetry.space_group_name_H-M   'P 1'
#
loop_
_entity.id
_entity.type
_entity.pdbx_description
1 polymer ?
#
loop_
_entity_poly.entity_id
_entity_poly.type
_entity_poly.pdbx_seq_one_letter_code
_entity_poly.pdbx_strand_id
1 'polypeptide(L)'
;VTVAISSVNKGDEEKLSNALHTLREEDASMHFEVSSEIKQTLLHCQGELHLKVLQWKIEHIHKLDVKFDKPKIPYRETISRKAEGNYRHKKQSGGAGQFAEVYLRIEPWYDGMPNPEGLNLRSKDEIDLDWGGKLIFCNCIVGGAIDTRFLPSILKGVMEKMQNGPLTGSYARDIRVSVYDGKMHDVDSNDISFKIAGLHAFRQAFIEADPQLLEPIYTVEVFCPDEMVGAVMGDLQTRMGVVEGMQAEGHFEKITAKVPLAQMHQYSSSLRSLTQGRARFNMFFSSYAPVAYEVQRKLMEAHSKHEVLQD
;
A
#
# COMPACT_ATOMS: atom_id res chain seq x y z
N VAL A 1 -4.71 19.79 -6.45
CA VAL A 1 -3.41 19.24 -6.91
C VAL A 1 -2.68 18.66 -5.72
N THR A 2 -2.14 17.44 -5.88
CA THR A 2 -1.31 16.78 -4.85
C THR A 2 0.09 16.57 -5.41
N VAL A 3 1.10 16.96 -4.63
CA VAL A 3 2.52 16.75 -4.93
C VAL A 3 3.24 16.20 -3.72
N ALA A 4 4.32 15.46 -3.95
CA ALA A 4 5.26 15.12 -2.89
C ALA A 4 6.26 16.26 -2.73
N ILE A 5 6.47 16.74 -1.51
CA ILE A 5 7.42 17.81 -1.19
C ILE A 5 8.56 17.26 -0.34
N SER A 6 9.77 17.66 -0.65
CA SER A 6 10.97 17.35 0.14
C SER A 6 11.93 18.53 0.17
N SER A 7 12.76 18.61 1.21
CA SER A 7 13.87 19.55 1.25
C SER A 7 14.99 19.09 0.31
N VAL A 8 15.67 20.04 -0.32
CA VAL A 8 16.86 19.75 -1.16
C VAL A 8 18.05 19.37 -0.28
N ASN A 9 18.23 20.08 0.84
CA ASN A 9 19.33 19.86 1.75
C ASN A 9 18.96 18.86 2.85
N LYS A 10 19.81 17.86 3.06
CA LYS A 10 19.68 16.94 4.19
C LYS A 10 19.81 17.73 5.50
N GLY A 11 18.86 17.54 6.41
CA GLY A 11 18.81 18.23 7.70
C GLY A 11 17.82 19.40 7.77
N ASP A 12 17.22 19.83 6.66
CA ASP A 12 16.17 20.86 6.66
C ASP A 12 14.74 20.27 6.77
N GLU A 13 14.60 18.98 7.01
CA GLU A 13 13.30 18.28 7.10
C GLU A 13 12.43 18.81 8.23
N GLU A 14 13.01 19.09 9.41
CA GLU A 14 12.31 19.67 10.55
C GLU A 14 11.87 21.11 10.26
N LYS A 15 12.73 21.91 9.62
CA LYS A 15 12.39 23.27 9.20
C LYS A 15 11.27 23.29 8.17
N LEU A 16 11.29 22.33 7.21
CA LEU A 16 10.24 22.18 6.22
C LEU A 16 8.92 21.82 6.91
N SER A 17 8.93 20.88 7.85
CA SER A 17 7.75 20.52 8.63
C SER A 17 7.15 21.75 9.34
N ASN A 18 7.98 22.54 10.03
CA ASN A 18 7.56 23.75 10.71
C ASN A 18 7.00 24.80 9.75
N ALA A 19 7.64 25.00 8.59
CA ALA A 19 7.15 25.90 7.55
C ALA A 19 5.77 25.46 7.01
N LEU A 20 5.57 24.17 6.78
CA LEU A 20 4.28 23.63 6.34
C LEU A 20 3.18 23.82 7.39
N HIS A 21 3.50 23.66 8.68
CA HIS A 21 2.55 23.94 9.77
C HIS A 21 2.14 25.41 9.78
N THR A 22 3.10 26.34 9.69
CA THR A 22 2.82 27.78 9.64
C THR A 22 1.96 28.15 8.43
N LEU A 23 2.31 27.63 7.26
CA LEU A 23 1.54 27.89 6.02
C LEU A 23 0.10 27.35 6.11
N ARG A 24 -0.11 26.22 6.77
CA ARG A 24 -1.45 25.66 7.00
C ARG A 24 -2.29 26.51 7.94
N GLU A 25 -1.68 27.16 8.94
CA GLU A 25 -2.36 28.12 9.82
C GLU A 25 -2.76 29.39 9.07
N GLU A 26 -1.94 29.84 8.11
CA GLU A 26 -2.21 31.00 7.26
C GLU A 26 -3.24 30.72 6.17
N ASP A 27 -3.31 29.48 5.67
CA ASP A 27 -4.13 29.08 4.53
C ASP A 27 -4.86 27.76 4.76
N ALA A 28 -6.12 27.85 5.17
CA ALA A 28 -6.98 26.70 5.43
C ALA A 28 -7.30 25.86 4.18
N SER A 29 -7.01 26.35 2.98
CA SER A 29 -7.22 25.62 1.72
C SER A 29 -6.05 24.72 1.35
N MET A 30 -4.94 24.81 2.10
CA MET A 30 -3.80 23.94 2.00
C MET A 30 -3.89 22.83 3.06
N HIS A 31 -3.55 21.63 2.68
CA HIS A 31 -3.38 20.50 3.59
C HIS A 31 -2.09 19.75 3.28
N PHE A 32 -1.42 19.23 4.31
CA PHE A 32 -0.30 18.33 4.11
C PHE A 32 -0.39 17.13 5.06
N GLU A 33 0.18 16.02 4.64
CA GLU A 33 0.27 14.80 5.44
C GLU A 33 1.62 14.11 5.23
N VAL A 34 2.12 13.48 6.27
CA VAL A 34 3.32 12.66 6.21
C VAL A 34 2.87 11.21 6.05
N SER A 35 3.03 10.66 4.86
CA SER A 35 2.72 9.26 4.60
C SER A 35 3.91 8.37 4.95
N SER A 36 3.78 7.61 6.04
CA SER A 36 4.78 6.62 6.44
C SER A 36 4.88 5.45 5.45
N GLU A 37 3.79 5.13 4.79
CA GLU A 37 3.69 4.06 3.80
C GLU A 37 4.58 4.31 2.58
N ILE A 38 4.40 5.44 1.93
CA ILE A 38 5.17 5.79 0.73
C ILE A 38 6.43 6.60 1.06
N LYS A 39 6.65 6.90 2.35
CA LYS A 39 7.77 7.68 2.87
C LYS A 39 7.92 9.03 2.16
N GLN A 40 6.80 9.75 2.04
CA GLN A 40 6.74 11.07 1.43
C GLN A 40 5.85 12.00 2.24
N THR A 41 6.20 13.29 2.23
CA THR A 41 5.29 14.36 2.66
C THR A 41 4.47 14.80 1.45
N LEU A 42 3.15 14.67 1.54
CA LEU A 42 2.21 15.05 0.49
C LEU A 42 1.65 16.43 0.80
N LEU A 43 1.67 17.31 -0.19
CA LEU A 43 1.10 18.64 -0.14
C LEU A 43 -0.12 18.69 -1.06
N HIS A 44 -1.27 19.01 -0.49
CA HIS A 44 -2.54 19.17 -1.18
C HIS A 44 -2.89 20.65 -1.31
N CYS A 45 -3.14 21.11 -2.52
CA CYS A 45 -3.49 22.50 -2.80
C CYS A 45 -4.57 22.61 -3.89
N GLN A 46 -5.21 23.78 -4.01
CA GLN A 46 -6.33 23.99 -4.91
C GLN A 46 -5.96 23.90 -6.40
N GLY A 47 -4.72 24.24 -6.74
CA GLY A 47 -4.29 24.23 -8.15
C GLY A 47 -2.82 24.60 -8.30
N GLU A 48 -2.36 24.64 -9.56
CA GLU A 48 -0.94 24.91 -9.88
C GLU A 48 -0.50 26.31 -9.47
N LEU A 49 -1.37 27.31 -9.61
CA LEU A 49 -1.05 28.68 -9.17
C LEU A 49 -0.87 28.72 -7.65
N HIS A 50 -1.76 28.05 -6.90
CA HIS A 50 -1.63 27.93 -5.46
C HIS A 50 -0.33 27.24 -5.07
N LEU A 51 0.04 26.15 -5.75
CA LEU A 51 1.30 25.47 -5.54
C LEU A 51 2.51 26.40 -5.76
N LYS A 52 2.51 27.22 -6.81
CA LYS A 52 3.57 28.22 -7.07
C LYS A 52 3.66 29.28 -5.98
N VAL A 53 2.53 29.74 -5.45
CA VAL A 53 2.50 30.69 -4.33
C VAL A 53 3.09 30.06 -3.07
N LEU A 54 2.72 28.81 -2.76
CA LEU A 54 3.28 28.08 -1.62
C LEU A 54 4.79 27.85 -1.78
N GLN A 55 5.24 27.45 -2.97
CA GLN A 55 6.66 27.33 -3.28
C GLN A 55 7.40 28.63 -3.05
N TRP A 56 6.90 29.74 -3.56
CA TRP A 56 7.50 31.05 -3.38
C TRP A 56 7.61 31.45 -1.91
N LYS A 57 6.55 31.21 -1.10
CA LYS A 57 6.58 31.46 0.34
C LYS A 57 7.63 30.60 1.04
N ILE A 58 7.75 29.32 0.74
CA ILE A 58 8.74 28.41 1.33
C ILE A 58 10.16 28.89 1.00
N GLU A 59 10.43 29.22 -0.26
CA GLU A 59 11.76 29.65 -0.71
C GLU A 59 12.13 31.05 -0.20
N HIS A 60 11.22 32.02 -0.23
CA HIS A 60 11.54 33.44 0.03
C HIS A 60 11.28 33.86 1.47
N ILE A 61 10.27 33.32 2.13
CA ILE A 61 9.92 33.65 3.52
C ILE A 61 10.66 32.72 4.49
N HIS A 62 10.51 31.40 4.27
CA HIS A 62 11.12 30.40 5.15
C HIS A 62 12.57 30.06 4.78
N LYS A 63 13.08 30.55 3.64
CA LYS A 63 14.47 30.36 3.16
C LYS A 63 14.86 28.88 3.05
N LEU A 64 13.94 28.06 2.51
CA LEU A 64 14.14 26.64 2.31
C LEU A 64 14.07 26.30 0.82
N ASP A 65 15.07 25.58 0.33
CA ASP A 65 15.04 25.02 -1.01
C ASP A 65 14.26 23.71 -0.99
N VAL A 66 13.22 23.64 -1.81
CA VAL A 66 12.32 22.48 -1.87
C VAL A 66 12.22 21.90 -3.26
N LYS A 67 11.94 20.61 -3.30
CA LYS A 67 11.69 19.85 -4.51
C LYS A 67 10.27 19.29 -4.48
N PHE A 68 9.59 19.39 -5.62
CA PHE A 68 8.29 18.79 -5.83
C PHE A 68 8.42 17.61 -6.79
N ASP A 69 7.94 16.47 -6.33
CA ASP A 69 7.94 15.23 -7.10
C ASP A 69 6.49 14.72 -7.29
N LYS A 70 6.31 13.81 -8.23
CA LYS A 70 5.07 13.07 -8.36
C LYS A 70 4.89 12.18 -7.12
N PRO A 71 3.70 12.18 -6.46
CA PRO A 71 3.44 11.24 -5.39
C PRO A 71 3.62 9.80 -5.83
N LYS A 72 4.22 8.98 -4.98
CA LYS A 72 4.26 7.54 -5.19
C LYS A 72 2.86 6.96 -5.06
N ILE A 73 2.59 5.90 -5.78
CA ILE A 73 1.32 5.19 -5.69
C ILE A 73 1.40 4.20 -4.53
N PRO A 74 0.42 4.20 -3.60
CA PRO A 74 0.36 3.25 -2.51
C PRO A 74 -0.15 1.89 -3.00
N TYR A 75 0.72 1.12 -3.64
CA TYR A 75 0.40 -0.25 -4.08
C TYR A 75 0.13 -1.17 -2.90
N ARG A 76 -0.54 -2.29 -3.18
CA ARG A 76 -0.73 -3.40 -2.23
C ARG A 76 -0.22 -4.69 -2.86
N GLU A 77 0.12 -5.64 -2.02
CA GLU A 77 0.48 -6.99 -2.45
C GLU A 77 -0.57 -7.99 -1.96
N THR A 78 -0.82 -9.00 -2.75
CA THR A 78 -1.67 -10.14 -2.37
C THR A 78 -1.19 -11.40 -3.09
N ILE A 79 -1.88 -12.49 -2.88
CA ILE A 79 -1.58 -13.78 -3.50
C ILE A 79 -2.80 -14.29 -4.28
N SER A 80 -2.59 -15.11 -5.30
CA SER A 80 -3.67 -15.64 -6.12
C SER A 80 -3.93 -17.13 -5.91
N ARG A 81 -3.00 -17.87 -5.30
CA ARG A 81 -3.14 -19.30 -5.01
C ARG A 81 -2.62 -19.66 -3.63
N LYS A 82 -3.02 -20.84 -3.15
CA LYS A 82 -2.48 -21.40 -1.92
C LYS A 82 -1.03 -21.86 -2.11
N ALA A 83 -0.22 -21.66 -1.08
CA ALA A 83 1.12 -22.20 -1.00
C ALA A 83 1.52 -22.50 0.45
N GLU A 84 2.54 -23.30 0.61
CA GLU A 84 3.08 -23.67 1.91
C GLU A 84 4.52 -23.14 2.03
N GLY A 85 4.90 -22.78 3.25
CA GLY A 85 6.24 -22.35 3.55
C GLY A 85 6.69 -22.86 4.89
N ASN A 86 7.97 -23.08 5.02
CA ASN A 86 8.59 -23.49 6.27
C ASN A 86 9.93 -22.80 6.46
N TYR A 87 10.29 -22.60 7.71
CA TYR A 87 11.60 -22.07 8.04
C TYR A 87 12.07 -22.56 9.38
N ARG A 88 13.34 -22.98 9.43
CA ARG A 88 14.04 -23.36 10.66
C ARG A 88 15.04 -22.27 11.00
N HIS A 89 14.77 -21.54 12.07
CA HIS A 89 15.74 -20.62 12.67
C HIS A 89 16.60 -21.39 13.68
N LYS A 90 17.90 -21.41 13.46
CA LYS A 90 18.88 -21.99 14.40
C LYS A 90 20.10 -21.08 14.45
N LYS A 91 20.38 -20.54 15.64
CA LYS A 91 21.59 -19.75 15.88
C LYS A 91 22.23 -20.20 17.20
N GLN A 92 23.48 -20.49 17.13
CA GLN A 92 24.30 -20.87 18.30
C GLN A 92 25.47 -19.89 18.41
N SER A 93 25.47 -19.06 19.43
CA SER A 93 26.54 -18.08 19.70
C SER A 93 26.78 -18.04 21.20
N GLY A 94 27.69 -18.86 21.70
CA GLY A 94 28.32 -18.76 23.02
C GLY A 94 27.39 -18.45 24.21
N GLY A 95 26.26 -19.14 24.34
CA GLY A 95 25.25 -18.92 25.40
C GLY A 95 23.97 -19.67 25.10
N ALA A 96 22.80 -19.21 25.61
CA ALA A 96 21.52 -19.78 25.25
C ALA A 96 21.32 -19.66 23.72
N GLY A 97 21.05 -20.78 23.05
CA GLY A 97 20.81 -20.84 21.61
C GLY A 97 19.51 -20.22 21.21
N GLN A 98 19.28 -20.11 19.90
CA GLN A 98 17.99 -19.70 19.31
C GLN A 98 17.52 -20.85 18.42
N PHE A 99 16.29 -21.33 18.66
CA PHE A 99 15.71 -22.38 17.85
C PHE A 99 14.20 -22.17 17.68
N ALA A 100 13.72 -22.21 16.45
CA ALA A 100 12.30 -22.31 16.11
C ALA A 100 12.15 -22.90 14.71
N GLU A 101 11.16 -23.76 14.51
CA GLU A 101 10.78 -24.25 13.19
C GLU A 101 9.28 -24.08 13.04
N VAL A 102 8.85 -23.44 11.94
CA VAL A 102 7.44 -23.13 11.66
C VAL A 102 7.08 -23.62 10.27
N TYR A 103 5.95 -24.32 10.18
CA TYR A 103 5.30 -24.71 8.93
C TYR A 103 3.98 -23.98 8.86
N LEU A 104 3.72 -23.29 7.77
CA LEU A 104 2.49 -22.58 7.55
C LEU A 104 2.01 -22.71 6.10
N ARG A 105 0.71 -22.57 5.93
CA ARG A 105 0.02 -22.46 4.65
C ARG A 105 -0.59 -21.09 4.53
N ILE A 106 -0.48 -20.47 3.36
CA ILE A 106 -1.19 -19.23 3.05
C ILE A 106 -2.17 -19.45 1.90
N GLU A 107 -3.25 -18.70 1.94
CA GLU A 107 -4.33 -18.77 0.95
C GLU A 107 -4.91 -17.37 0.72
N PRO A 108 -5.34 -17.03 -0.52
CA PRO A 108 -6.10 -15.81 -0.76
C PRO A 108 -7.36 -15.81 0.11
N TRP A 109 -7.54 -14.73 0.87
CA TRP A 109 -8.73 -14.61 1.69
C TRP A 109 -9.87 -13.88 0.97
N TYR A 110 -11.08 -14.35 1.16
CA TYR A 110 -12.33 -13.70 0.74
C TYR A 110 -13.41 -13.93 1.78
N ASP A 111 -14.40 -13.04 1.81
CA ASP A 111 -15.50 -13.14 2.77
C ASP A 111 -16.32 -14.39 2.55
N GLY A 112 -16.71 -15.07 3.65
CA GLY A 112 -17.40 -16.35 3.59
C GLY A 112 -16.51 -17.57 3.26
N MET A 113 -15.20 -17.42 3.25
CA MET A 113 -14.27 -18.53 3.00
C MET A 113 -14.43 -19.66 4.02
N PRO A 114 -14.53 -20.94 3.60
CA PRO A 114 -14.61 -22.07 4.51
C PRO A 114 -13.33 -22.26 5.33
N ASN A 115 -13.40 -23.06 6.38
CA ASN A 115 -12.23 -23.43 7.20
C ASN A 115 -11.12 -24.06 6.32
N PRO A 116 -9.84 -23.97 6.77
CA PRO A 116 -8.71 -24.52 6.02
C PRO A 116 -8.91 -26.02 5.72
N GLU A 117 -8.90 -26.37 4.44
CA GLU A 117 -9.10 -27.75 4.00
C GLU A 117 -7.94 -28.66 4.45
N GLY A 118 -8.27 -29.81 5.03
CA GLY A 118 -7.29 -30.80 5.45
C GLY A 118 -6.49 -30.41 6.70
N LEU A 119 -6.79 -29.30 7.36
CA LEU A 119 -6.16 -28.85 8.59
C LEU A 119 -7.18 -28.83 9.75
N ASN A 120 -6.70 -29.11 10.94
CA ASN A 120 -7.53 -29.14 12.14
C ASN A 120 -7.55 -27.77 12.81
N LEU A 121 -8.52 -26.93 12.46
CA LEU A 121 -8.64 -25.57 13.01
C LEU A 121 -8.96 -25.61 14.52
N ARG A 122 -8.11 -25.02 15.34
CA ARG A 122 -8.26 -24.87 16.78
C ARG A 122 -8.71 -23.48 17.19
N SER A 123 -8.13 -22.45 16.60
CA SER A 123 -8.54 -21.06 16.78
C SER A 123 -8.31 -20.26 15.52
N LYS A 124 -9.08 -19.18 15.38
CA LYS A 124 -9.02 -18.25 14.25
C LYS A 124 -9.10 -16.84 14.78
N ASP A 125 -8.12 -16.00 14.40
CA ASP A 125 -8.11 -14.57 14.67
C ASP A 125 -8.32 -13.83 13.34
N GLU A 126 -9.30 -12.93 13.31
CA GLU A 126 -9.56 -12.03 12.18
C GLU A 126 -9.02 -10.65 12.52
N ILE A 127 -8.09 -10.16 11.72
CA ILE A 127 -7.38 -8.92 11.96
C ILE A 127 -7.69 -7.96 10.81
N ASP A 128 -8.38 -6.87 11.11
CA ASP A 128 -8.52 -5.75 10.18
C ASP A 128 -7.20 -4.99 10.11
N LEU A 129 -6.66 -4.84 8.89
CA LEU A 129 -5.37 -4.19 8.68
C LEU A 129 -5.54 -2.67 8.59
N ASP A 130 -4.67 -1.90 9.24
CA ASP A 130 -4.70 -0.44 9.24
C ASP A 130 -4.61 0.15 7.83
N TRP A 131 -3.98 -0.58 6.90
CA TRP A 131 -3.85 -0.21 5.49
C TRP A 131 -4.94 -0.81 4.58
N GLY A 132 -6.00 -1.33 5.17
CA GLY A 132 -7.16 -1.94 4.50
C GLY A 132 -6.96 -3.41 4.15
N GLY A 133 -8.08 -4.13 4.12
CA GLY A 133 -8.10 -5.58 3.96
C GLY A 133 -7.94 -6.33 5.28
N LYS A 134 -7.77 -7.65 5.20
CA LYS A 134 -7.71 -8.51 6.38
C LYS A 134 -6.53 -9.48 6.36
N LEU A 135 -6.10 -9.87 7.54
CA LEU A 135 -5.29 -11.05 7.81
C LEU A 135 -6.12 -12.00 8.66
N ILE A 136 -6.25 -13.24 8.21
CA ILE A 136 -6.86 -14.31 8.99
C ILE A 136 -5.74 -15.23 9.48
N PHE A 137 -5.56 -15.30 10.78
CA PHE A 137 -4.51 -16.13 11.39
C PHE A 137 -5.15 -17.35 12.08
N CYS A 138 -4.81 -18.54 11.58
CA CYS A 138 -5.38 -19.80 12.01
C CYS A 138 -4.34 -20.64 12.76
N ASN A 139 -4.67 -21.08 13.95
CA ASN A 139 -3.94 -22.12 14.66
C ASN A 139 -4.49 -23.49 14.26
N CYS A 140 -3.69 -24.27 13.57
CA CYS A 140 -3.98 -25.64 13.16
C CYS A 140 -2.98 -26.65 13.69
N ILE A 141 -2.19 -26.28 14.72
CA ILE A 141 -1.13 -27.12 15.29
C ILE A 141 -1.73 -28.33 16.00
N VAL A 142 -1.18 -29.51 15.72
CA VAL A 142 -1.57 -30.79 16.34
C VAL A 142 -0.41 -31.33 17.20
N GLY A 143 -0.75 -32.04 18.27
CA GLY A 143 0.23 -32.77 19.09
C GLY A 143 1.19 -31.90 19.92
N GLY A 144 0.94 -30.60 20.05
CA GLY A 144 1.81 -29.72 20.87
C GLY A 144 3.18 -29.45 20.23
N ALA A 145 3.28 -29.52 18.91
CA ALA A 145 4.55 -29.30 18.17
C ALA A 145 5.15 -27.91 18.44
N ILE A 146 4.30 -26.91 18.67
CA ILE A 146 4.67 -25.57 19.12
C ILE A 146 3.76 -25.22 20.31
N ASP A 147 4.35 -24.69 21.38
CA ASP A 147 3.57 -24.13 22.50
C ASP A 147 2.75 -22.93 22.03
N THR A 148 1.46 -22.87 22.39
CA THR A 148 0.56 -21.81 21.98
C THR A 148 1.01 -20.42 22.39
N ARG A 149 1.85 -20.29 23.42
CA ARG A 149 2.44 -19.00 23.84
C ARG A 149 3.27 -18.33 22.75
N PHE A 150 3.81 -19.10 21.78
CA PHE A 150 4.61 -18.58 20.67
C PHE A 150 3.81 -18.15 19.44
N LEU A 151 2.52 -18.47 19.36
CA LEU A 151 1.66 -18.05 18.26
C LEU A 151 1.60 -16.53 18.07
N PRO A 152 1.51 -15.71 19.13
CA PRO A 152 1.59 -14.25 18.97
C PRO A 152 2.92 -13.78 18.37
N SER A 153 4.00 -14.48 18.63
CA SER A 153 5.33 -14.14 18.07
C SER A 153 5.42 -14.50 16.59
N ILE A 154 4.86 -15.64 16.18
CA ILE A 154 4.72 -16.02 14.77
C ILE A 154 3.88 -14.99 14.04
N LEU A 155 2.72 -14.60 14.62
CA LEU A 155 1.86 -13.57 14.06
C LEU A 155 2.58 -12.23 13.89
N LYS A 156 3.38 -11.81 14.87
CA LYS A 156 4.20 -10.59 14.74
C LYS A 156 5.18 -10.66 13.58
N GLY A 157 5.80 -11.82 13.34
CA GLY A 157 6.70 -12.04 12.20
C GLY A 157 5.96 -11.95 10.86
N VAL A 158 4.78 -12.55 10.76
CA VAL A 158 3.91 -12.48 9.59
C VAL A 158 3.49 -11.03 9.33
N MET A 159 3.01 -10.31 10.34
CA MET A 159 2.61 -8.90 10.23
C MET A 159 3.75 -8.00 9.77
N GLU A 160 4.94 -8.17 10.32
CA GLU A 160 6.13 -7.42 9.91
C GLU A 160 6.46 -7.65 8.43
N LYS A 161 6.34 -8.90 7.95
CA LYS A 161 6.56 -9.19 6.53
C LYS A 161 5.43 -8.67 5.65
N MET A 162 4.19 -8.63 6.14
CA MET A 162 3.07 -8.01 5.42
C MET A 162 3.21 -6.49 5.32
N GLN A 163 3.83 -5.83 6.30
CA GLN A 163 4.15 -4.39 6.24
C GLN A 163 5.30 -4.06 5.29
N ASN A 164 6.10 -5.04 4.95
CA ASN A 164 7.18 -4.93 3.97
C ASN A 164 7.10 -6.10 3.01
N GLY A 165 6.13 -6.04 2.10
CA GLY A 165 5.76 -7.12 1.19
C GLY A 165 6.93 -7.66 0.37
N PRO A 166 6.92 -8.97 0.06
CA PRO A 166 8.05 -9.62 -0.61
C PRO A 166 8.31 -9.19 -2.05
N LEU A 167 7.36 -8.56 -2.75
CA LEU A 167 7.51 -8.16 -4.14
C LEU A 167 8.18 -6.80 -4.32
N THR A 168 7.64 -5.79 -3.65
CA THR A 168 8.00 -4.38 -3.86
C THR A 168 8.10 -3.61 -2.55
N GLY A 169 8.01 -4.29 -1.41
CA GLY A 169 7.95 -3.68 -0.10
C GLY A 169 6.61 -3.00 0.20
N SER A 170 5.60 -3.19 -0.65
CA SER A 170 4.26 -2.65 -0.44
C SER A 170 3.49 -3.48 0.59
N TYR A 171 2.51 -2.88 1.26
CA TYR A 171 1.71 -3.59 2.26
C TYR A 171 0.92 -4.75 1.64
N ALA A 172 1.01 -5.95 2.24
CA ALA A 172 0.24 -7.11 1.83
C ALA A 172 -1.12 -7.16 2.52
N ARG A 173 -2.15 -7.73 1.86
CA ARG A 173 -3.52 -7.81 2.36
C ARG A 173 -4.28 -9.04 1.87
N ASP A 174 -5.39 -9.32 2.54
CA ASP A 174 -6.37 -10.35 2.16
C ASP A 174 -5.75 -11.74 2.06
N ILE A 175 -5.11 -12.16 3.15
CA ILE A 175 -4.41 -13.44 3.24
C ILE A 175 -4.88 -14.19 4.48
N ARG A 176 -5.14 -15.48 4.33
CA ARG A 176 -5.27 -16.41 5.43
C ARG A 176 -3.95 -17.14 5.64
N VAL A 177 -3.45 -17.14 6.88
CA VAL A 177 -2.25 -17.85 7.31
C VAL A 177 -2.65 -18.93 8.31
N SER A 178 -2.38 -20.18 7.99
CA SER A 178 -2.65 -21.34 8.83
C SER A 178 -1.33 -21.97 9.30
N VAL A 179 -1.00 -21.84 10.55
CA VAL A 179 0.16 -22.51 11.16
C VAL A 179 -0.26 -23.92 11.55
N TYR A 180 0.34 -24.94 10.97
CA TYR A 180 -0.13 -26.32 11.14
C TYR A 180 0.89 -27.28 11.75
N ASP A 181 2.19 -26.93 11.71
CA ASP A 181 3.25 -27.76 12.32
C ASP A 181 4.48 -26.91 12.68
N GLY A 182 5.43 -27.51 13.39
CA GLY A 182 6.69 -26.89 13.73
C GLY A 182 7.49 -27.71 14.72
N LYS A 183 8.57 -27.11 15.22
CA LYS A 183 9.40 -27.70 16.28
C LYS A 183 9.87 -26.61 17.23
N MET A 184 9.91 -26.95 18.49
CA MET A 184 10.53 -26.16 19.56
C MET A 184 11.61 -26.96 20.25
N HIS A 185 12.47 -26.26 20.97
CA HIS A 185 13.48 -26.82 21.84
C HIS A 185 13.29 -26.24 23.25
N ASP A 186 13.26 -27.08 24.27
CA ASP A 186 12.86 -26.68 25.63
C ASP A 186 13.71 -25.53 26.21
N VAL A 187 14.96 -25.39 25.80
CA VAL A 187 15.89 -24.39 26.32
C VAL A 187 16.12 -23.24 25.35
N ASP A 188 16.20 -23.53 24.04
CA ASP A 188 16.64 -22.54 23.02
C ASP A 188 15.48 -21.83 22.29
N SER A 189 14.26 -22.26 22.53
CA SER A 189 13.09 -21.62 21.89
C SER A 189 12.64 -20.39 22.67
N ASN A 190 12.49 -19.28 21.94
CA ASN A 190 12.03 -17.99 22.47
C ASN A 190 11.19 -17.23 21.43
N ASP A 191 10.57 -16.14 21.87
CA ASP A 191 9.70 -15.30 21.04
C ASP A 191 10.38 -14.76 19.80
N ILE A 192 11.64 -14.35 19.91
CA ILE A 192 12.40 -13.79 18.78
C ILE A 192 12.64 -14.85 17.71
N SER A 193 12.98 -16.08 18.14
CA SER A 193 13.20 -17.21 17.21
C SER A 193 11.94 -17.55 16.43
N PHE A 194 10.77 -17.59 17.09
CA PHE A 194 9.49 -17.85 16.43
C PHE A 194 9.01 -16.68 15.55
N LYS A 195 9.26 -15.44 15.95
CA LYS A 195 9.02 -14.27 15.09
C LYS A 195 9.81 -14.38 13.79
N ILE A 196 11.11 -14.65 13.87
CA ILE A 196 11.97 -14.79 12.68
C ILE A 196 11.54 -15.98 11.83
N ALA A 197 11.23 -17.13 12.45
CA ALA A 197 10.78 -18.32 11.73
C ALA A 197 9.45 -18.06 11.00
N GLY A 198 8.49 -17.42 11.65
CA GLY A 198 7.22 -17.03 11.05
C GLY A 198 7.37 -16.06 9.87
N LEU A 199 8.22 -15.06 10.01
CA LEU A 199 8.53 -14.09 8.96
C LEU A 199 9.08 -14.75 7.70
N HIS A 200 10.08 -15.63 7.86
CA HIS A 200 10.72 -16.29 6.72
C HIS A 200 9.86 -17.38 6.09
N ALA A 201 9.11 -18.14 6.90
CA ALA A 201 8.17 -19.14 6.39
C ALA A 201 7.05 -18.45 5.56
N PHE A 202 6.52 -17.33 6.06
CA PHE A 202 5.54 -16.53 5.32
C PHE A 202 6.12 -15.98 4.01
N ARG A 203 7.34 -15.41 4.04
CA ARG A 203 8.01 -14.92 2.83
C ARG A 203 8.16 -16.00 1.77
N GLN A 204 8.58 -17.20 2.16
CA GLN A 204 8.74 -18.33 1.24
C GLN A 204 7.40 -18.71 0.61
N ALA A 205 6.36 -18.92 1.42
CA ALA A 205 5.04 -19.25 0.94
C ALA A 205 4.47 -18.16 0.01
N PHE A 206 4.68 -16.89 0.35
CA PHE A 206 4.19 -15.75 -0.43
C PHE A 206 4.74 -15.73 -1.85
N ILE A 207 6.06 -15.98 -2.01
CA ILE A 207 6.68 -16.00 -3.34
C ILE A 207 6.13 -17.15 -4.20
N GLU A 208 5.81 -18.29 -3.58
CA GLU A 208 5.27 -19.47 -4.28
C GLU A 208 3.76 -19.39 -4.53
N ALA A 209 3.07 -18.45 -3.88
CA ALA A 209 1.62 -18.29 -3.95
C ALA A 209 1.13 -17.47 -5.16
N ASP A 210 1.94 -17.30 -6.21
CA ASP A 210 1.66 -16.46 -7.37
C ASP A 210 1.25 -15.04 -6.94
N PRO A 211 2.17 -14.28 -6.37
CA PRO A 211 1.88 -13.00 -5.78
C PRO A 211 1.52 -11.95 -6.84
N GLN A 212 0.59 -11.06 -6.47
CA GLN A 212 0.06 -10.01 -7.33
C GLN A 212 0.24 -8.64 -6.67
N LEU A 213 0.58 -7.64 -7.48
CA LEU A 213 0.57 -6.25 -7.09
C LEU A 213 -0.80 -5.63 -7.42
N LEU A 214 -1.37 -4.90 -6.47
CA LEU A 214 -2.65 -4.22 -6.60
C LEU A 214 -2.42 -2.71 -6.65
N GLU A 215 -3.15 -2.03 -7.53
CA GLU A 215 -3.19 -0.57 -7.61
C GLU A 215 -4.51 0.00 -7.09
N PRO A 216 -4.49 1.19 -6.48
CA PRO A 216 -5.72 1.84 -6.02
C PRO A 216 -6.51 2.38 -7.22
N ILE A 217 -7.78 2.01 -7.26
CA ILE A 217 -8.77 2.49 -8.24
C ILE A 217 -9.65 3.52 -7.57
N TYR A 218 -9.85 4.64 -8.25
CA TYR A 218 -10.70 5.73 -7.80
C TYR A 218 -11.95 5.85 -8.64
N THR A 219 -13.08 6.14 -8.00
CA THR A 219 -14.26 6.64 -8.67
C THR A 219 -14.04 8.12 -8.97
N VAL A 220 -14.07 8.48 -10.23
CA VAL A 220 -13.92 9.86 -10.71
C VAL A 220 -15.26 10.32 -11.27
N GLU A 221 -15.81 11.39 -10.73
CA GLU A 221 -17.02 12.03 -11.19
C GLU A 221 -16.65 13.35 -11.86
N VAL A 222 -16.90 13.45 -13.16
CA VAL A 222 -16.63 14.67 -13.94
C VAL A 222 -17.92 15.35 -14.32
N PHE A 223 -18.02 16.62 -14.02
CA PHE A 223 -19.16 17.49 -14.39
C PHE A 223 -18.70 18.40 -15.51
N CYS A 224 -19.27 18.25 -16.69
CA CYS A 224 -18.93 19.05 -17.87
C CYS A 224 -20.18 19.40 -18.71
N PRO A 225 -20.14 20.48 -19.51
CA PRO A 225 -21.19 20.76 -20.48
C PRO A 225 -21.34 19.63 -21.51
N ASP A 226 -22.56 19.42 -22.02
CA ASP A 226 -22.90 18.34 -22.99
C ASP A 226 -21.95 18.29 -24.18
N GLU A 227 -21.60 19.45 -24.74
CA GLU A 227 -20.70 19.56 -25.88
C GLU A 227 -19.27 19.04 -25.63
N MET A 228 -18.88 18.85 -24.37
CA MET A 228 -17.55 18.39 -23.96
C MET A 228 -17.51 16.93 -23.51
N VAL A 229 -18.66 16.28 -23.40
CA VAL A 229 -18.78 14.89 -22.93
C VAL A 229 -17.88 13.94 -23.72
N GLY A 230 -17.91 14.03 -25.06
CA GLY A 230 -17.09 13.17 -25.92
C GLY A 230 -15.59 13.33 -25.68
N ALA A 231 -15.13 14.56 -25.51
CA ALA A 231 -13.72 14.84 -25.24
C ALA A 231 -13.28 14.35 -23.86
N VAL A 232 -14.12 14.54 -22.82
CA VAL A 232 -13.86 14.07 -21.45
C VAL A 232 -13.85 12.54 -21.39
N MET A 233 -14.80 11.88 -22.05
CA MET A 233 -14.83 10.41 -22.12
C MET A 233 -13.59 9.85 -22.80
N GLY A 234 -13.16 10.48 -23.91
CA GLY A 234 -11.92 10.09 -24.62
C GLY A 234 -10.67 10.24 -23.74
N ASP A 235 -10.54 11.32 -22.97
CA ASP A 235 -9.44 11.52 -22.03
C ASP A 235 -9.46 10.47 -20.90
N LEU A 236 -10.63 10.19 -20.31
CA LEU A 236 -10.77 9.15 -19.29
C LEU A 236 -10.40 7.76 -19.82
N GLN A 237 -10.78 7.42 -21.04
CA GLN A 237 -10.40 6.15 -21.68
C GLN A 237 -8.88 6.07 -21.92
N THR A 238 -8.25 7.15 -22.36
CA THR A 238 -6.79 7.23 -22.52
C THR A 238 -6.06 7.00 -21.19
N ARG A 239 -6.70 7.37 -20.07
CA ARG A 239 -6.23 7.13 -18.70
C ARG A 239 -6.61 5.76 -18.15
N MET A 240 -6.94 4.81 -19.02
CA MET A 240 -7.42 3.46 -18.64
C MET A 240 -8.68 3.50 -17.76
N GLY A 241 -9.45 4.55 -17.85
CA GLY A 241 -10.71 4.70 -17.13
C GLY A 241 -11.82 3.88 -17.76
N VAL A 242 -12.60 3.22 -16.91
CA VAL A 242 -13.82 2.49 -17.29
C VAL A 242 -15.01 3.36 -16.92
N VAL A 243 -15.70 3.89 -17.92
CA VAL A 243 -16.92 4.69 -17.71
C VAL A 243 -18.05 3.76 -17.27
N GLU A 244 -18.61 4.04 -16.08
CA GLU A 244 -19.70 3.25 -15.49
C GLU A 244 -21.08 3.83 -15.80
N GLY A 245 -21.16 5.15 -15.99
CA GLY A 245 -22.43 5.81 -16.23
C GLY A 245 -22.30 7.29 -16.57
N MET A 246 -23.40 7.83 -17.05
CA MET A 246 -23.57 9.23 -17.34
C MET A 246 -24.97 9.67 -16.90
N GLN A 247 -25.08 10.84 -16.30
CA GLN A 247 -26.32 11.36 -15.77
C GLN A 247 -26.40 12.87 -15.99
N ALA A 248 -27.52 13.34 -16.55
CA ALA A 248 -27.79 14.75 -16.68
C ALA A 248 -27.99 15.41 -15.31
N GLU A 249 -27.32 16.50 -15.07
CA GLU A 249 -27.41 17.30 -13.84
C GLU A 249 -27.55 18.79 -14.16
N GLY A 250 -28.76 19.20 -14.47
CA GLY A 250 -29.08 20.54 -14.92
C GLY A 250 -28.54 20.83 -16.32
N HIS A 251 -27.59 21.77 -16.43
CA HIS A 251 -26.91 22.12 -17.68
C HIS A 251 -25.55 21.38 -17.85
N PHE A 252 -25.30 20.41 -17.00
CA PHE A 252 -24.06 19.61 -17.01
C PHE A 252 -24.40 18.14 -17.12
N GLU A 253 -23.51 17.41 -17.75
CA GLU A 253 -23.47 15.96 -17.65
C GLU A 253 -22.46 15.54 -16.59
N LYS A 254 -22.89 14.62 -15.72
CA LYS A 254 -22.05 13.95 -14.74
C LYS A 254 -21.58 12.61 -15.31
N ILE A 255 -20.29 12.48 -15.58
CA ILE A 255 -19.67 11.24 -16.04
C ILE A 255 -19.02 10.57 -14.85
N THR A 256 -19.35 9.31 -14.58
CA THR A 256 -18.76 8.51 -13.53
C THR A 256 -17.87 7.43 -14.14
N ALA A 257 -16.62 7.37 -13.72
CA ALA A 257 -15.64 6.39 -14.22
C ALA A 257 -14.77 5.82 -13.08
N LYS A 258 -14.29 4.60 -13.26
CA LYS A 258 -13.25 3.98 -12.44
C LYS A 258 -11.91 4.18 -13.11
N VAL A 259 -10.97 4.82 -12.42
CA VAL A 259 -9.66 5.19 -12.99
C VAL A 259 -8.54 4.81 -12.02
N PRO A 260 -7.45 4.17 -12.49
CA PRO A 260 -6.28 3.94 -11.65
C PRO A 260 -5.65 5.26 -11.17
N LEU A 261 -5.31 5.34 -9.88
CA LEU A 261 -4.68 6.55 -9.32
C LEU A 261 -3.41 6.96 -10.07
N ALA A 262 -2.64 5.99 -10.56
CA ALA A 262 -1.42 6.24 -11.33
C ALA A 262 -1.66 7.09 -12.59
N GLN A 263 -2.88 7.05 -13.16
CA GLN A 263 -3.28 7.78 -14.37
C GLN A 263 -3.87 9.16 -14.06
N MET A 264 -4.12 9.49 -12.79
CA MET A 264 -4.74 10.76 -12.38
C MET A 264 -3.74 11.91 -12.19
N HIS A 265 -2.44 11.65 -12.39
CA HIS A 265 -1.44 12.71 -12.31
C HIS A 265 -1.75 13.84 -13.30
N GLN A 266 -1.74 15.09 -12.81
CA GLN A 266 -2.06 16.31 -13.58
C GLN A 266 -3.45 16.31 -14.26
N TYR A 267 -4.39 15.46 -13.81
CA TYR A 267 -5.72 15.41 -14.41
C TYR A 267 -6.46 16.75 -14.32
N SER A 268 -6.32 17.48 -13.22
CA SER A 268 -6.91 18.83 -13.05
C SER A 268 -6.51 19.78 -14.18
N SER A 269 -5.24 19.80 -14.55
CA SER A 269 -4.70 20.66 -15.61
C SER A 269 -5.16 20.20 -17.00
N SER A 270 -5.14 18.90 -17.25
CA SER A 270 -5.64 18.29 -18.49
C SER A 270 -7.12 18.59 -18.69
N LEU A 271 -7.94 18.36 -17.66
CA LEU A 271 -9.38 18.62 -17.72
C LEU A 271 -9.69 20.10 -17.96
N ARG A 272 -8.95 21.00 -17.28
CA ARG A 272 -9.11 22.45 -17.48
C ARG A 272 -8.77 22.86 -18.90
N SER A 273 -7.69 22.36 -19.46
CA SER A 273 -7.29 22.63 -20.85
C SER A 273 -8.33 22.09 -21.83
N LEU A 274 -8.78 20.85 -21.64
CA LEU A 274 -9.75 20.18 -22.51
C LEU A 274 -11.11 20.86 -22.54
N THR A 275 -11.54 21.43 -21.41
CA THR A 275 -12.87 22.00 -21.21
C THR A 275 -12.89 23.52 -21.08
N GLN A 276 -11.75 24.19 -21.37
CA GLN A 276 -11.61 25.64 -21.21
C GLN A 276 -12.00 26.14 -19.79
N GLY A 277 -11.72 25.31 -18.78
CA GLY A 277 -12.01 25.59 -17.38
C GLY A 277 -13.48 25.42 -16.97
N ARG A 278 -14.35 24.90 -17.85
CA ARG A 278 -15.80 24.76 -17.60
C ARG A 278 -16.20 23.46 -16.92
N ALA A 279 -15.26 22.50 -16.77
CA ALA A 279 -15.52 21.26 -16.06
C ALA A 279 -14.87 21.25 -14.66
N ARG A 280 -15.47 20.46 -13.79
CA ARG A 280 -14.94 20.12 -12.46
C ARG A 280 -14.99 18.62 -12.25
N PHE A 281 -14.19 18.11 -11.33
CA PHE A 281 -14.24 16.71 -10.96
C PHE A 281 -14.06 16.49 -9.46
N ASN A 282 -14.60 15.39 -8.99
CA ASN A 282 -14.33 14.81 -7.67
C ASN A 282 -13.74 13.41 -7.86
N MET A 283 -12.96 12.95 -6.90
CA MET A 283 -12.47 11.59 -6.92
C MET A 283 -12.47 10.99 -5.51
N PHE A 284 -12.84 9.73 -5.41
CA PHE A 284 -12.95 8.99 -4.17
C PHE A 284 -12.29 7.62 -4.34
N PHE A 285 -11.58 7.16 -3.32
CA PHE A 285 -11.08 5.79 -3.32
C PHE A 285 -12.23 4.79 -3.48
N SER A 286 -12.06 3.82 -4.36
CA SER A 286 -13.06 2.79 -4.62
C SER A 286 -12.60 1.42 -4.14
N SER A 287 -11.50 0.92 -4.70
CA SER A 287 -11.02 -0.43 -4.46
C SER A 287 -9.56 -0.58 -4.87
N TYR A 288 -9.01 -1.75 -4.63
CA TYR A 288 -7.76 -2.20 -5.22
C TYR A 288 -8.03 -3.19 -6.34
N ALA A 289 -7.25 -3.12 -7.43
CA ALA A 289 -7.33 -4.05 -8.55
C ALA A 289 -5.91 -4.49 -8.98
N PRO A 290 -5.76 -5.71 -9.50
CA PRO A 290 -4.46 -6.17 -10.01
C PRO A 290 -3.93 -5.25 -11.10
N VAL A 291 -2.65 -4.91 -11.03
CA VAL A 291 -1.95 -4.21 -12.11
C VAL A 291 -1.68 -5.16 -13.28
N ALA A 292 -1.49 -4.60 -14.49
CA ALA A 292 -1.05 -5.39 -15.63
C ALA A 292 0.32 -6.03 -15.35
N TYR A 293 0.53 -7.25 -15.83
CA TYR A 293 1.76 -8.02 -15.59
C TYR A 293 3.06 -7.26 -15.93
N GLU A 294 3.06 -6.51 -17.03
CA GLU A 294 4.22 -5.72 -17.43
C GLU A 294 4.53 -4.58 -16.46
N VAL A 295 3.49 -3.97 -15.87
CA VAL A 295 3.64 -2.92 -14.85
C VAL A 295 4.20 -3.52 -13.57
N GLN A 296 3.66 -4.66 -13.14
CA GLN A 296 4.16 -5.39 -11.97
C GLN A 296 5.65 -5.73 -12.13
N ARG A 297 6.04 -6.30 -13.28
CA ARG A 297 7.44 -6.63 -13.55
C ARG A 297 8.37 -5.43 -13.46
N LYS A 298 7.99 -4.29 -14.08
CA LYS A 298 8.79 -3.05 -14.02
C LYS A 298 8.95 -2.52 -12.59
N LEU A 299 7.90 -2.60 -11.78
CA LEU A 299 7.93 -2.15 -10.38
C LEU A 299 8.81 -3.07 -9.53
N MET A 300 8.77 -4.38 -9.75
CA MET A 300 9.65 -5.35 -9.08
C MET A 300 11.13 -5.13 -9.45
N GLU A 301 11.43 -4.91 -10.74
CA GLU A 301 12.79 -4.60 -11.20
C GLU A 301 13.32 -3.29 -10.61
N ALA A 302 12.46 -2.28 -10.48
CA ALA A 302 12.83 -1.01 -9.85
C ALA A 302 13.12 -1.19 -8.36
N HIS A 303 12.33 -2.00 -7.65
CA HIS A 303 12.50 -2.28 -6.24
C HIS A 303 13.81 -3.05 -5.97
N SER A 304 14.09 -4.11 -6.72
CA SER A 304 15.31 -4.90 -6.56
C SER A 304 16.60 -4.09 -6.80
N LYS A 305 16.58 -3.14 -7.73
CA LYS A 305 17.70 -2.21 -7.93
C LYS A 305 17.91 -1.27 -6.73
N HIS A 306 16.83 -0.88 -6.05
CA HIS A 306 16.90 -0.04 -4.86
C HIS A 306 17.46 -0.79 -3.64
N GLU A 307 17.11 -2.07 -3.46
CA GLU A 307 17.66 -2.89 -2.38
C GLU A 307 19.17 -3.09 -2.54
N VAL A 308 19.65 -3.39 -3.77
CA VAL A 308 21.08 -3.56 -4.07
C VAL A 308 21.91 -2.28 -3.84
N LEU A 309 21.30 -1.11 -3.85
CA LEU A 309 22.00 0.17 -3.61
C LEU A 309 22.02 0.58 -2.12
N GLN A 310 21.31 -0.15 -1.25
CA GLN A 310 21.24 0.12 0.20
C GLN A 310 22.05 -0.88 1.05
N ASP A 311 22.51 -1.99 0.44
CA ASP A 311 23.49 -2.95 1.00
C ASP A 311 24.93 -2.53 0.63
#